data_750e923ec1ef2ab5166a597a8f7e8c15
#
_entry.id   750e923ec1ef2ab5166a597a8f7e8c15
#
_cell.length_a   1.000
_cell.length_b   1.000
_cell.length_c   1.000
_cell.angle_alpha   90.00
_cell.angle_beta   90.00
_cell.angle_gamma   90.00
#
_symmetry.space_group_name_H-M   'P 1'
#
loop_
_entity.id
_entity.type
_entity.pdbx_description
1 polymer ?
#
loop_
_entity_poly.entity_id
_entity_poly.type
_entity_poly.pdbx_seq_one_letter_code
_entity_poly.pdbx_strand_id
1 'polypeptide(L)'
;MVLIQNFKYKLVSLVLGASAVLFPVTATAAEKIEFNFPPFGQFDIEVEDLQNFVETGEISTELAYYLNRLPPDQIAKLPELLSTPLELDPVSIAKFSNSTIGEAVIKNFGKGIKGDVNQNGFYALRGAIIAAAFDPEGLTVMNLLREFPLSTIYVDLEVIDRYIERGKRLFEYRQAIDTAFFPVESNSNKSQRRFNSEIGPQVLGKYSWQKQTFTYNNPNRSKKGYFDLYQPTIERSVPLIVISHGLASDRQTFAYLAEHLTSHGFAVAVIEHDDINLNKFDNFLSGSERFPEPNNLIDQPLDVKYVLDRLETQINPRLQNKINLQQVGVIGQSFGGYTSLALAGGELIADKEATQCQEENREVLLDLSSLAKCTFNELNRDRLQLADPRIKAAIAINPLGKIFGREGISAIEIPTMIISGTNDLIVPPVAEQIKPFVWLDDDLDKYLVLVKPGTHFSFLQEGLGVLPVPDTVVGPSPTSAYPLLKALSTAFFKVHLAQQPEYRAYLQNDSLQQLDNDAFKSTIIFDLTEAQLQEIIDR
;
A
#
# COMPACT_ATOMS: atom_id res chain seq x y z
N MET A 1 -20.86 15.38 -58.10
CA MET A 1 -21.02 13.89 -58.16
C MET A 1 -20.04 13.12 -57.31
N VAL A 2 -19.04 13.74 -56.70
CA VAL A 2 -18.04 13.12 -55.80
C VAL A 2 -18.50 13.13 -54.32
N LEU A 3 -19.41 14.02 -53.92
CA LEU A 3 -19.88 14.14 -52.52
C LEU A 3 -20.97 13.08 -52.15
N ILE A 4 -21.65 12.47 -53.10
CA ILE A 4 -22.68 11.44 -52.86
C ILE A 4 -22.09 10.04 -52.72
N GLN A 5 -20.94 9.77 -53.31
CA GLN A 5 -20.26 8.47 -53.16
C GLN A 5 -19.64 8.27 -51.77
N ASN A 6 -19.09 9.32 -51.18
CA ASN A 6 -18.52 9.26 -49.82
C ASN A 6 -19.56 9.04 -48.71
N PHE A 7 -20.84 9.39 -48.94
CA PHE A 7 -21.89 9.19 -47.96
C PHE A 7 -22.42 7.74 -47.92
N LYS A 8 -22.42 7.06 -49.10
CA LYS A 8 -22.82 5.65 -49.15
C LYS A 8 -21.82 4.69 -48.51
N TYR A 9 -20.51 4.96 -48.62
CA TYR A 9 -19.49 4.12 -47.97
C TYR A 9 -19.46 4.30 -46.44
N LYS A 10 -19.74 5.52 -45.94
CA LYS A 10 -19.87 5.76 -44.50
C LYS A 10 -21.15 5.11 -43.89
N LEU A 11 -22.25 5.06 -44.64
CA LEU A 11 -23.47 4.41 -44.19
C LEU A 11 -23.34 2.87 -44.21
N VAL A 12 -22.64 2.29 -45.18
CA VAL A 12 -22.36 0.87 -45.24
C VAL A 12 -21.38 0.43 -44.16
N SER A 13 -20.37 1.25 -43.83
CA SER A 13 -19.46 0.99 -42.70
C SER A 13 -20.16 1.12 -41.32
N LEU A 14 -21.16 1.99 -41.20
CA LEU A 14 -21.94 2.13 -39.97
C LEU A 14 -22.92 0.97 -39.79
N VAL A 15 -23.50 0.47 -40.87
CA VAL A 15 -24.43 -0.69 -40.85
C VAL A 15 -23.66 -2.02 -40.66
N LEU A 16 -22.44 -2.17 -41.20
CA LEU A 16 -21.59 -3.33 -40.95
C LEU A 16 -20.97 -3.29 -39.56
N GLY A 17 -20.69 -2.10 -38.97
CA GLY A 17 -20.25 -1.94 -37.59
C GLY A 17 -21.36 -2.20 -36.57
N ALA A 18 -22.63 -1.85 -36.91
CA ALA A 18 -23.79 -2.09 -36.05
C ALA A 18 -24.31 -3.53 -36.12
N SER A 19 -24.08 -4.26 -37.24
CA SER A 19 -24.49 -5.66 -37.36
C SER A 19 -23.54 -6.64 -36.65
N ALA A 20 -22.34 -6.22 -36.28
CA ALA A 20 -21.45 -7.02 -35.40
C ALA A 20 -21.84 -7.00 -33.92
N VAL A 21 -22.82 -6.13 -33.52
CA VAL A 21 -23.28 -5.98 -32.14
C VAL A 21 -24.61 -6.75 -31.87
N LEU A 22 -25.19 -7.43 -32.88
CA LEU A 22 -26.53 -8.06 -32.78
C LEU A 22 -26.56 -9.57 -32.94
N PHE A 23 -25.42 -10.24 -32.87
CA PHE A 23 -25.46 -11.65 -32.50
C PHE A 23 -25.34 -11.71 -30.98
N PRO A 24 -26.35 -12.23 -30.28
CA PRO A 24 -26.09 -12.68 -28.94
C PRO A 24 -25.10 -13.83 -29.09
N VAL A 25 -23.82 -13.58 -28.90
CA VAL A 25 -22.92 -14.62 -28.44
C VAL A 25 -23.55 -14.98 -27.10
N THR A 26 -24.30 -16.06 -27.04
CA THR A 26 -24.63 -16.71 -25.79
C THR A 26 -23.27 -17.03 -25.18
N ALA A 27 -22.83 -16.20 -24.25
CA ALA A 27 -21.70 -16.52 -23.41
C ALA A 27 -22.08 -17.87 -22.78
N THR A 28 -21.43 -18.94 -23.18
CA THR A 28 -21.60 -20.24 -22.54
C THR A 28 -20.98 -20.08 -21.16
N ALA A 29 -21.82 -20.11 -20.12
CA ALA A 29 -21.36 -20.24 -18.75
C ALA A 29 -20.40 -21.44 -18.64
N ALA A 30 -19.44 -21.39 -17.73
CA ALA A 30 -18.59 -22.54 -17.52
C ALA A 30 -19.43 -23.73 -17.05
N GLU A 31 -19.29 -24.86 -17.72
CA GLU A 31 -19.95 -26.12 -17.38
C GLU A 31 -19.13 -26.90 -16.38
N LYS A 32 -17.78 -26.87 -16.56
CA LYS A 32 -16.86 -27.64 -15.71
C LYS A 32 -15.54 -26.94 -15.41
N ILE A 33 -14.95 -27.32 -14.29
CA ILE A 33 -13.60 -27.02 -13.88
C ILE A 33 -12.75 -28.27 -14.08
N GLU A 34 -11.69 -28.18 -14.86
CA GLU A 34 -10.82 -29.30 -15.21
C GLU A 34 -9.41 -29.05 -14.68
N PHE A 35 -8.80 -30.05 -14.07
CA PHE A 35 -7.45 -29.96 -13.53
C PHE A 35 -6.69 -31.28 -13.66
N ASN A 36 -5.37 -31.21 -13.77
CA ASN A 36 -4.50 -32.37 -13.80
C ASN A 36 -3.86 -32.58 -12.40
N PHE A 37 -3.94 -33.82 -11.90
CA PHE A 37 -3.35 -34.21 -10.61
C PHE A 37 -2.35 -35.36 -10.80
N PRO A 38 -1.06 -35.09 -11.07
CA PRO A 38 -0.05 -36.13 -11.26
C PRO A 38 0.14 -36.99 -10.01
N PRO A 39 0.35 -38.32 -10.11
CA PRO A 39 0.39 -39.12 -11.35
C PRO A 39 -1.00 -39.66 -11.75
N PHE A 40 -2.08 -39.21 -11.13
CA PHE A 40 -3.42 -39.81 -11.20
C PHE A 40 -4.21 -39.39 -12.46
N GLY A 41 -3.76 -38.36 -13.17
CA GLY A 41 -4.36 -37.92 -14.42
C GLY A 41 -5.26 -36.68 -14.30
N GLN A 42 -6.21 -36.57 -15.23
CA GLN A 42 -7.11 -35.46 -15.36
C GLN A 42 -8.40 -35.72 -14.63
N PHE A 43 -8.91 -34.70 -13.95
CA PHE A 43 -10.14 -34.68 -13.16
C PHE A 43 -10.97 -33.47 -13.53
N ASP A 44 -12.28 -33.54 -13.29
CA ASP A 44 -13.21 -32.44 -13.49
C ASP A 44 -14.25 -32.35 -12.37
N ILE A 45 -14.79 -31.16 -12.18
CA ILE A 45 -15.89 -30.84 -11.27
C ILE A 45 -16.90 -30.03 -12.07
N GLU A 46 -18.15 -30.49 -12.11
CA GLU A 46 -19.24 -29.75 -12.74
C GLU A 46 -19.58 -28.50 -11.91
N VAL A 47 -19.72 -27.35 -12.59
CA VAL A 47 -20.07 -26.09 -11.93
C VAL A 47 -21.47 -26.17 -11.33
N GLU A 48 -22.39 -26.90 -11.98
CA GLU A 48 -23.76 -27.14 -11.48
C GLU A 48 -23.75 -27.90 -10.14
N ASP A 49 -22.85 -28.87 -9.95
CA ASP A 49 -22.70 -29.60 -8.68
C ASP A 49 -22.26 -28.68 -7.55
N LEU A 50 -21.30 -27.77 -7.82
CA LEU A 50 -20.87 -26.77 -6.86
C LEU A 50 -22.00 -25.78 -6.53
N GLN A 51 -22.76 -25.37 -7.53
CA GLN A 51 -23.90 -24.46 -7.33
C GLN A 51 -24.97 -25.12 -6.46
N ASN A 52 -25.37 -26.35 -6.77
CA ASN A 52 -26.34 -27.12 -5.98
C ASN A 52 -25.86 -27.29 -4.54
N PHE A 53 -24.58 -27.60 -4.35
CA PHE A 53 -24.00 -27.71 -3.01
C PHE A 53 -24.06 -26.38 -2.23
N VAL A 54 -23.76 -25.23 -2.88
CA VAL A 54 -23.83 -23.91 -2.26
C VAL A 54 -25.26 -23.54 -1.89
N GLU A 55 -26.24 -23.81 -2.76
CA GLU A 55 -27.64 -23.40 -2.59
C GLU A 55 -28.41 -24.31 -1.63
N THR A 56 -28.17 -25.61 -1.66
CA THR A 56 -29.00 -26.62 -0.96
C THR A 56 -28.24 -27.38 0.13
N GLY A 57 -26.91 -27.37 0.10
CA GLY A 57 -26.06 -28.24 0.94
C GLY A 57 -25.96 -29.68 0.45
N GLU A 58 -26.61 -30.04 -0.67
CA GLU A 58 -26.55 -31.40 -1.23
C GLU A 58 -25.21 -31.63 -1.93
N ILE A 59 -24.57 -32.76 -1.61
CA ILE A 59 -23.28 -33.15 -2.18
C ILE A 59 -23.54 -34.27 -3.18
N SER A 60 -23.29 -34.03 -4.47
CA SER A 60 -23.37 -35.08 -5.50
C SER A 60 -22.34 -36.18 -5.25
N THR A 61 -22.50 -37.33 -5.90
CA THR A 61 -21.54 -38.45 -5.79
C THR A 61 -20.17 -38.06 -6.30
N GLU A 62 -20.15 -37.31 -7.38
CA GLU A 62 -18.94 -36.79 -8.04
C GLU A 62 -18.23 -35.78 -7.11
N LEU A 63 -18.95 -34.81 -6.57
CA LEU A 63 -18.39 -33.79 -5.67
C LEU A 63 -17.93 -34.43 -4.34
N ALA A 64 -18.64 -35.44 -3.82
CA ALA A 64 -18.26 -36.18 -2.61
C ALA A 64 -16.87 -36.84 -2.74
N TYR A 65 -16.49 -37.26 -3.93
CA TYR A 65 -15.15 -37.82 -4.20
C TYR A 65 -14.03 -36.85 -3.81
N TYR A 66 -14.22 -35.56 -4.01
CA TYR A 66 -13.27 -34.51 -3.66
C TYR A 66 -13.43 -34.05 -2.22
N LEU A 67 -14.65 -33.74 -1.80
CA LEU A 67 -14.93 -33.16 -0.49
C LEU A 67 -14.59 -34.10 0.67
N ASN A 68 -14.75 -35.42 0.50
CA ASN A 68 -14.40 -36.41 1.52
C ASN A 68 -12.91 -36.42 1.93
N ARG A 69 -12.05 -35.69 1.21
CA ARG A 69 -10.63 -35.49 1.56
C ARG A 69 -10.39 -34.27 2.44
N LEU A 70 -11.40 -33.44 2.61
CA LEU A 70 -11.33 -32.24 3.43
C LEU A 70 -11.87 -32.52 4.84
N PRO A 71 -11.37 -31.82 5.87
CA PRO A 71 -11.97 -31.83 7.20
C PRO A 71 -13.42 -31.35 7.16
N PRO A 72 -14.33 -31.95 7.98
CA PRO A 72 -15.75 -31.61 7.99
C PRO A 72 -16.03 -30.11 8.25
N ASP A 73 -15.23 -29.47 9.09
CA ASP A 73 -15.34 -28.04 9.39
C ASP A 73 -14.98 -27.16 8.20
N GLN A 74 -14.09 -27.60 7.31
CA GLN A 74 -13.79 -26.91 6.07
C GLN A 74 -14.91 -27.08 5.05
N ILE A 75 -15.47 -28.28 4.92
CA ILE A 75 -16.61 -28.54 4.03
C ILE A 75 -17.79 -27.63 4.41
N ALA A 76 -18.08 -27.53 5.71
CA ALA A 76 -19.18 -26.70 6.20
C ALA A 76 -19.03 -25.20 5.89
N LYS A 77 -17.81 -24.70 5.69
CA LYS A 77 -17.51 -23.30 5.36
C LYS A 77 -17.46 -23.01 3.86
N LEU A 78 -17.38 -24.04 3.02
CA LEU A 78 -17.26 -23.84 1.57
C LEU A 78 -18.44 -23.06 0.95
N PRO A 79 -19.72 -23.35 1.30
CA PRO A 79 -20.83 -22.58 0.73
C PRO A 79 -20.71 -21.07 1.02
N GLU A 80 -20.39 -20.69 2.25
CA GLU A 80 -20.18 -19.31 2.63
C GLU A 80 -19.02 -18.70 1.84
N LEU A 81 -17.87 -19.37 1.75
CA LEU A 81 -16.70 -18.91 1.03
C LEU A 81 -16.99 -18.68 -0.47
N LEU A 82 -17.75 -19.60 -1.10
CA LEU A 82 -18.05 -19.55 -2.52
C LEU A 82 -19.12 -18.50 -2.88
N SER A 83 -20.02 -18.18 -1.95
CA SER A 83 -21.14 -17.24 -2.15
C SER A 83 -20.96 -15.87 -1.52
N THR A 84 -19.92 -15.66 -0.70
CA THR A 84 -19.69 -14.35 -0.08
C THR A 84 -19.24 -13.33 -1.14
N PRO A 85 -19.99 -12.22 -1.35
CA PRO A 85 -19.61 -11.22 -2.32
C PRO A 85 -18.43 -10.39 -1.82
N LEU A 86 -17.55 -10.02 -2.73
CA LEU A 86 -16.58 -8.97 -2.49
C LEU A 86 -17.33 -7.61 -2.54
N GLU A 87 -17.36 -6.91 -1.41
CA GLU A 87 -18.03 -5.61 -1.30
C GLU A 87 -17.20 -4.51 -2.00
N LEU A 88 -17.21 -4.52 -3.33
CA LEU A 88 -16.52 -3.54 -4.17
C LEU A 88 -17.48 -2.98 -5.22
N ASP A 89 -17.35 -1.68 -5.50
CA ASP A 89 -18.11 -1.03 -6.56
C ASP A 89 -17.77 -1.63 -7.93
N PRO A 90 -18.77 -2.10 -8.72
CA PRO A 90 -18.55 -2.74 -10.01
C PRO A 90 -17.77 -1.87 -11.02
N VAL A 91 -17.99 -0.55 -11.01
CA VAL A 91 -17.27 0.38 -11.91
C VAL A 91 -15.79 0.45 -11.51
N SER A 92 -15.50 0.44 -10.22
CA SER A 92 -14.13 0.41 -9.71
C SER A 92 -13.41 -0.89 -10.07
N ILE A 93 -14.10 -2.04 -10.00
CA ILE A 93 -13.57 -3.34 -10.45
C ILE A 93 -13.24 -3.29 -11.95
N ALA A 94 -14.17 -2.77 -12.77
CA ALA A 94 -13.97 -2.66 -14.21
C ALA A 94 -12.77 -1.74 -14.55
N LYS A 95 -12.65 -0.59 -13.88
CA LYS A 95 -11.51 0.33 -14.02
C LYS A 95 -10.21 -0.36 -13.62
N PHE A 96 -10.15 -0.95 -12.43
CA PHE A 96 -8.98 -1.67 -11.94
C PHE A 96 -8.54 -2.77 -12.91
N SER A 97 -9.49 -3.57 -13.43
CA SER A 97 -9.21 -4.67 -14.37
C SER A 97 -8.57 -4.22 -15.69
N ASN A 98 -8.70 -2.93 -16.03
CA ASN A 98 -8.09 -2.31 -17.21
C ASN A 98 -6.86 -1.45 -16.88
N SER A 99 -6.49 -1.31 -15.61
CA SER A 99 -5.26 -0.61 -15.19
C SER A 99 -4.04 -1.51 -15.40
N THR A 100 -2.83 -0.90 -15.49
CA THR A 100 -1.57 -1.64 -15.65
C THR A 100 -1.34 -2.67 -14.53
N ILE A 101 -1.67 -2.32 -13.27
CA ILE A 101 -1.56 -3.25 -12.13
C ILE A 101 -2.65 -4.32 -12.22
N GLY A 102 -3.89 -3.94 -12.49
CA GLY A 102 -5.00 -4.88 -12.61
C GLY A 102 -4.76 -5.90 -13.73
N GLU A 103 -4.28 -5.46 -14.89
CA GLU A 103 -3.88 -6.38 -15.97
C GLU A 103 -2.78 -7.35 -15.50
N ALA A 104 -1.76 -6.86 -14.82
CA ALA A 104 -0.67 -7.68 -14.33
C ALA A 104 -1.17 -8.71 -13.29
N VAL A 105 -2.05 -8.29 -12.37
CA VAL A 105 -2.70 -9.18 -11.38
C VAL A 105 -3.51 -10.27 -12.08
N ILE A 106 -4.40 -9.89 -13.00
CA ILE A 106 -5.26 -10.85 -13.71
C ILE A 106 -4.43 -11.76 -14.61
N LYS A 107 -3.36 -11.28 -15.28
CA LYS A 107 -2.42 -12.11 -16.03
C LYS A 107 -1.72 -13.15 -15.15
N ASN A 108 -1.38 -12.79 -13.92
CA ASN A 108 -0.79 -13.73 -12.96
C ASN A 108 -1.81 -14.81 -12.54
N PHE A 109 -3.03 -14.45 -12.19
CA PHE A 109 -4.08 -15.44 -11.93
C PHE A 109 -4.37 -16.29 -13.16
N GLY A 110 -4.32 -15.70 -14.36
CA GLY A 110 -4.49 -16.40 -15.63
C GLY A 110 -3.41 -17.44 -15.95
N LYS A 111 -2.29 -17.47 -15.22
CA LYS A 111 -1.32 -18.57 -15.26
C LYS A 111 -1.90 -19.84 -14.61
N GLY A 112 -2.71 -19.68 -13.57
CA GLY A 112 -3.34 -20.79 -12.83
C GLY A 112 -4.78 -21.08 -13.25
N ILE A 113 -5.51 -20.11 -13.80
CA ILE A 113 -6.90 -20.25 -14.23
C ILE A 113 -6.97 -19.90 -15.72
N LYS A 114 -7.23 -20.89 -16.56
CA LYS A 114 -7.08 -20.80 -18.02
C LYS A 114 -8.38 -21.18 -18.71
N GLY A 115 -8.61 -20.62 -19.91
CA GLY A 115 -9.67 -21.06 -20.80
C GLY A 115 -9.22 -22.15 -21.82
N ASP A 116 -7.91 -22.33 -21.93
CA ASP A 116 -7.23 -23.35 -22.75
C ASP A 116 -5.93 -23.73 -22.03
N VAL A 117 -5.55 -24.99 -22.08
CA VAL A 117 -4.38 -25.56 -21.37
C VAL A 117 -3.08 -24.78 -21.68
N ASN A 118 -2.94 -24.31 -22.92
CA ASN A 118 -1.72 -23.66 -23.41
C ASN A 118 -1.79 -22.11 -23.40
N GLN A 119 -2.90 -21.50 -22.95
CA GLN A 119 -3.10 -20.07 -23.00
C GLN A 119 -3.31 -19.49 -21.61
N ASN A 120 -2.77 -18.28 -21.39
CA ASN A 120 -3.07 -17.52 -20.19
C ASN A 120 -4.55 -17.11 -20.16
N GLY A 121 -5.23 -17.35 -19.06
CA GLY A 121 -6.65 -17.07 -18.89
C GLY A 121 -7.03 -15.60 -18.73
N PHE A 122 -6.10 -14.67 -18.91
CA PHE A 122 -6.28 -13.24 -18.68
C PHE A 122 -7.58 -12.66 -19.24
N TYR A 123 -7.85 -12.90 -20.55
CA TYR A 123 -9.04 -12.31 -21.19
C TYR A 123 -10.34 -12.90 -20.66
N ALA A 124 -10.37 -14.22 -20.45
CA ALA A 124 -11.53 -14.91 -19.91
C ALA A 124 -11.81 -14.48 -18.46
N LEU A 125 -10.79 -14.48 -17.62
CA LEU A 125 -10.88 -14.01 -16.22
C LEU A 125 -11.32 -12.55 -16.13
N ARG A 126 -10.74 -11.66 -16.94
CA ARG A 126 -11.13 -10.24 -16.92
C ARG A 126 -12.60 -10.07 -17.30
N GLY A 127 -13.06 -10.78 -18.31
CA GLY A 127 -14.47 -10.78 -18.70
C GLY A 127 -15.37 -11.29 -17.60
N ALA A 128 -15.03 -12.43 -17.00
CA ALA A 128 -15.78 -13.04 -15.90
C ALA A 128 -15.81 -12.15 -14.64
N ILE A 129 -14.67 -11.56 -14.23
CA ILE A 129 -14.58 -10.65 -13.07
C ILE A 129 -15.51 -9.45 -13.28
N ILE A 130 -15.48 -8.84 -14.46
CA ILE A 130 -16.32 -7.67 -14.75
C ILE A 130 -17.81 -8.08 -14.78
N ALA A 131 -18.17 -9.16 -15.46
CA ALA A 131 -19.54 -9.63 -15.56
C ALA A 131 -20.10 -9.99 -14.17
N ALA A 132 -19.36 -10.77 -13.37
CA ALA A 132 -19.75 -11.14 -12.03
C ALA A 132 -19.86 -9.93 -11.08
N ALA A 133 -19.05 -8.89 -11.26
CA ALA A 133 -19.16 -7.68 -10.46
C ALA A 133 -20.46 -6.90 -10.73
N PHE A 134 -21.01 -6.96 -11.94
CA PHE A 134 -22.28 -6.33 -12.31
C PHE A 134 -23.51 -7.24 -12.07
N ASP A 135 -23.30 -8.49 -11.64
CA ASP A 135 -24.40 -9.37 -11.23
C ASP A 135 -25.07 -8.84 -9.95
N PRO A 136 -26.41 -8.96 -9.80
CA PRO A 136 -27.11 -8.56 -8.58
C PRO A 136 -26.58 -9.17 -7.28
N GLU A 137 -26.03 -10.38 -7.34
CA GLU A 137 -25.39 -11.06 -6.19
C GLU A 137 -23.94 -10.58 -5.94
N GLY A 138 -23.39 -9.74 -6.81
CA GLY A 138 -22.03 -9.21 -6.72
C GLY A 138 -20.95 -10.18 -7.14
N LEU A 139 -19.69 -9.77 -6.99
CA LEU A 139 -18.52 -10.58 -7.33
C LEU A 139 -18.31 -11.67 -6.27
N THR A 140 -18.87 -12.85 -6.47
CA THR A 140 -18.63 -14.07 -5.71
C THR A 140 -17.78 -15.06 -6.52
N VAL A 141 -17.23 -16.08 -5.86
CA VAL A 141 -16.54 -17.16 -6.57
C VAL A 141 -17.52 -17.90 -7.49
N MET A 142 -18.75 -18.16 -7.02
CA MET A 142 -19.76 -18.82 -7.85
C MET A 142 -20.15 -17.99 -9.07
N ASN A 143 -20.36 -16.66 -8.91
CA ASN A 143 -20.66 -15.81 -10.05
C ASN A 143 -19.50 -15.72 -11.03
N LEU A 144 -18.25 -15.69 -10.52
CA LEU A 144 -17.07 -15.74 -11.38
C LEU A 144 -17.04 -17.01 -12.24
N LEU A 145 -17.40 -18.18 -11.68
CA LEU A 145 -17.49 -19.44 -12.43
C LEU A 145 -18.62 -19.41 -13.45
N ARG A 146 -19.80 -18.90 -13.09
CA ARG A 146 -20.96 -18.78 -13.99
C ARG A 146 -20.71 -17.82 -15.16
N GLU A 147 -20.04 -16.71 -14.87
CA GLU A 147 -19.76 -15.67 -15.87
C GLU A 147 -18.48 -15.94 -16.68
N PHE A 148 -17.80 -17.05 -16.44
CA PHE A 148 -16.62 -17.41 -17.21
C PHE A 148 -17.02 -17.74 -18.67
N PRO A 149 -16.44 -17.05 -19.69
CA PRO A 149 -16.99 -17.03 -21.04
C PRO A 149 -16.64 -18.27 -21.90
N LEU A 150 -16.25 -19.37 -21.28
CA LEU A 150 -15.87 -20.63 -21.92
C LEU A 150 -16.42 -21.81 -21.13
N SER A 151 -16.83 -22.88 -21.80
CA SER A 151 -17.43 -24.07 -21.18
C SER A 151 -16.52 -24.81 -20.19
N THR A 152 -15.21 -24.68 -20.33
CA THR A 152 -14.23 -25.33 -19.45
C THR A 152 -13.26 -24.33 -18.86
N ILE A 153 -13.07 -24.42 -17.54
CA ILE A 153 -12.05 -23.71 -16.78
C ILE A 153 -10.92 -24.70 -16.49
N TYR A 154 -9.75 -24.47 -17.05
CA TYR A 154 -8.57 -25.28 -16.73
C TYR A 154 -7.82 -24.68 -15.55
N VAL A 155 -7.64 -25.48 -14.49
CA VAL A 155 -6.92 -25.07 -13.28
C VAL A 155 -5.55 -25.74 -13.22
N ASP A 156 -4.51 -24.91 -13.15
CA ASP A 156 -3.15 -25.36 -12.92
C ASP A 156 -2.88 -25.39 -11.41
N LEU A 157 -3.00 -26.58 -10.82
CA LEU A 157 -2.91 -26.76 -9.37
C LEU A 157 -1.55 -26.35 -8.81
N GLU A 158 -0.45 -26.50 -9.54
CA GLU A 158 0.88 -26.09 -9.06
C GLU A 158 0.99 -24.57 -8.94
N VAL A 159 0.37 -23.83 -9.87
CA VAL A 159 0.34 -22.37 -9.82
C VAL A 159 -0.55 -21.90 -8.69
N ILE A 160 -1.73 -22.48 -8.54
CA ILE A 160 -2.69 -22.14 -7.47
C ILE A 160 -2.10 -22.44 -6.10
N ASP A 161 -1.46 -23.60 -5.93
CA ASP A 161 -0.81 -23.99 -4.67
C ASP A 161 0.27 -22.97 -4.26
N ARG A 162 1.11 -22.52 -5.21
CA ARG A 162 2.10 -21.46 -4.95
C ARG A 162 1.45 -20.16 -4.43
N TYR A 163 0.28 -19.78 -4.95
CA TYR A 163 -0.43 -18.58 -4.46
C TYR A 163 -1.01 -18.80 -3.07
N ILE A 164 -1.59 -19.96 -2.82
CA ILE A 164 -2.11 -20.34 -1.49
C ILE A 164 -0.98 -20.34 -0.45
N GLU A 165 0.14 -21.00 -0.75
CA GLU A 165 1.29 -21.05 0.16
C GLU A 165 1.92 -19.68 0.40
N ARG A 166 1.87 -18.79 -0.60
CA ARG A 166 2.33 -17.41 -0.43
C ARG A 166 1.40 -16.60 0.49
N GLY A 167 0.10 -16.70 0.28
CA GLY A 167 -0.91 -16.07 1.16
C GLY A 167 -0.82 -16.60 2.59
N LYS A 168 -0.67 -17.92 2.75
CA LYS A 168 -0.49 -18.57 4.03
C LYS A 168 0.76 -18.06 4.76
N ARG A 169 1.91 -17.96 4.08
CA ARG A 169 3.14 -17.38 4.68
C ARG A 169 2.95 -15.94 5.16
N LEU A 170 2.21 -15.10 4.44
CA LEU A 170 1.93 -13.73 4.89
C LEU A 170 1.11 -13.73 6.19
N PHE A 171 0.14 -14.64 6.29
CA PHE A 171 -0.66 -14.81 7.50
C PHE A 171 0.19 -15.37 8.66
N GLU A 172 1.02 -16.38 8.41
CA GLU A 172 1.94 -16.97 9.38
C GLU A 172 2.94 -15.94 9.92
N TYR A 173 3.53 -15.14 9.03
CA TYR A 173 4.45 -14.05 9.42
C TYR A 173 3.75 -13.01 10.31
N ARG A 174 2.52 -12.62 9.96
CA ARG A 174 1.71 -11.74 10.80
C ARG A 174 1.48 -12.35 12.18
N GLN A 175 1.06 -13.61 12.24
CA GLN A 175 0.81 -14.31 13.50
C GLN A 175 2.09 -14.43 14.35
N ALA A 176 3.22 -14.72 13.73
CA ALA A 176 4.52 -14.78 14.38
C ALA A 176 4.92 -13.44 15.00
N ILE A 177 4.80 -12.34 14.23
CA ILE A 177 5.06 -10.97 14.68
C ILE A 177 4.09 -10.59 15.83
N ASP A 178 2.81 -10.87 15.67
CA ASP A 178 1.81 -10.60 16.72
C ASP A 178 2.13 -11.35 18.02
N THR A 179 2.53 -12.61 17.93
CA THR A 179 2.90 -13.44 19.09
C THR A 179 4.18 -12.96 19.76
N ALA A 180 5.18 -12.57 18.98
CA ALA A 180 6.47 -12.15 19.50
C ALA A 180 6.42 -10.77 20.19
N PHE A 181 5.66 -9.83 19.64
CA PHE A 181 5.70 -8.43 20.08
C PHE A 181 4.44 -7.95 20.81
N PHE A 182 3.34 -8.73 20.77
CA PHE A 182 2.10 -8.44 21.50
C PHE A 182 1.68 -9.66 22.34
N PRO A 183 2.48 -10.08 23.35
CA PRO A 183 2.14 -11.21 24.16
C PRO A 183 0.81 -10.98 24.90
N VAL A 184 -0.01 -12.01 25.01
CA VAL A 184 -1.24 -11.99 25.83
C VAL A 184 -0.84 -11.61 27.26
N GLU A 185 -1.40 -10.53 27.79
CA GLU A 185 -1.06 -10.01 29.12
C GLU A 185 -1.22 -11.11 30.19
N SER A 186 -0.12 -11.57 30.77
CA SER A 186 -0.14 -12.18 32.09
C SER A 186 -0.33 -11.03 33.10
N ASN A 187 -1.34 -11.14 33.98
CA ASN A 187 -1.67 -10.20 35.06
C ASN A 187 -0.44 -9.86 35.93
N SER A 188 0.47 -9.06 35.45
CA SER A 188 1.57 -8.50 36.23
C SER A 188 1.20 -7.08 36.64
N ASN A 189 1.17 -6.84 37.96
CA ASN A 189 1.03 -5.53 38.60
C ASN A 189 2.11 -4.58 38.04
N LYS A 190 1.83 -3.94 36.89
CA LYS A 190 2.70 -2.90 36.34
C LYS A 190 2.44 -1.63 37.16
N SER A 191 3.47 -1.15 37.83
CA SER A 191 3.48 0.18 38.44
C SER A 191 3.33 1.21 37.31
N GLN A 192 2.09 1.61 37.05
CA GLN A 192 1.77 2.64 36.06
C GLN A 192 2.29 3.98 36.57
N ARG A 193 3.42 4.43 36.04
CA ARG A 193 3.67 5.89 35.96
C ARG A 193 2.63 6.43 34.98
N ARG A 194 1.52 6.92 35.51
CA ARG A 194 0.52 7.63 34.70
C ARG A 194 1.16 8.92 34.21
N PHE A 195 1.54 8.98 32.93
CA PHE A 195 1.72 10.26 32.29
C PHE A 195 0.37 10.99 32.31
N ASN A 196 0.38 12.27 32.61
CA ASN A 196 -0.84 13.06 32.56
C ASN A 196 -1.29 13.14 31.10
N SER A 197 -2.31 12.35 30.73
CA SER A 197 -2.83 12.26 29.36
C SER A 197 -3.37 13.59 28.81
N GLU A 198 -3.59 14.57 29.69
CA GLU A 198 -4.06 15.92 29.31
C GLU A 198 -2.92 16.86 28.88
N ILE A 199 -1.64 16.52 29.11
CA ILE A 199 -0.48 17.40 28.86
C ILE A 199 0.56 16.71 27.94
N GLY A 200 0.29 15.49 27.48
CA GLY A 200 1.23 14.69 26.66
C GLY A 200 1.36 15.20 25.21
N PRO A 201 2.36 14.68 24.48
CA PRO A 201 2.62 15.06 23.09
C PRO A 201 1.51 14.67 22.10
N GLN A 202 0.50 13.90 22.51
CA GLN A 202 -0.69 13.54 21.73
C GLN A 202 -1.77 14.63 21.66
N VAL A 203 -1.77 15.58 22.62
CA VAL A 203 -2.72 16.70 22.64
C VAL A 203 -2.15 17.92 21.91
N LEU A 204 -3.00 18.84 21.49
CA LEU A 204 -2.54 20.07 20.83
C LEU A 204 -1.58 20.85 21.72
N GLY A 205 -0.51 21.34 21.10
CA GLY A 205 0.45 22.21 21.74
C GLY A 205 -0.10 23.62 21.98
N LYS A 206 0.72 24.49 22.55
CA LYS A 206 0.31 25.82 23.02
C LYS A 206 0.35 26.94 21.96
N TYR A 207 0.87 26.65 20.75
CA TYR A 207 1.06 27.70 19.74
C TYR A 207 -0.10 27.70 18.75
N SER A 208 -0.63 28.88 18.47
CA SER A 208 -1.49 29.12 17.32
C SER A 208 -0.65 29.14 16.03
N TRP A 209 -1.27 28.97 14.88
CA TRP A 209 -0.58 28.91 13.60
C TRP A 209 -1.36 29.59 12.48
N GLN A 210 -0.66 29.85 11.38
CA GLN A 210 -1.24 30.30 10.12
C GLN A 210 -0.86 29.32 9.02
N LYS A 211 -1.78 29.06 8.09
CA LYS A 211 -1.57 28.25 6.90
C LYS A 211 -1.53 29.13 5.68
N GLN A 212 -0.53 28.92 4.79
CA GLN A 212 -0.43 29.57 3.50
C GLN A 212 -0.01 28.57 2.44
N THR A 213 -0.65 28.61 1.25
CA THR A 213 -0.29 27.79 0.10
C THR A 213 0.71 28.52 -0.78
N PHE A 214 1.78 27.82 -1.17
CA PHE A 214 2.83 28.29 -2.05
C PHE A 214 2.95 27.40 -3.28
N THR A 215 3.62 27.90 -4.31
CA THR A 215 4.01 27.14 -5.49
C THR A 215 5.52 26.94 -5.53
N TYR A 216 5.96 25.85 -6.15
CA TYR A 216 7.37 25.60 -6.49
C TYR A 216 7.50 25.10 -7.92
N ASN A 217 8.70 25.17 -8.48
CA ASN A 217 9.01 24.64 -9.80
C ASN A 217 9.93 23.42 -9.63
N ASN A 218 9.49 22.30 -10.17
CA ASN A 218 10.35 21.14 -10.41
C ASN A 218 10.68 21.13 -11.91
N PRO A 219 11.94 21.29 -12.32
CA PRO A 219 12.32 21.36 -13.74
C PRO A 219 12.04 20.05 -14.49
N ASN A 220 11.85 18.94 -13.80
CA ASN A 220 11.48 17.66 -14.42
C ASN A 220 9.98 17.54 -14.71
N ARG A 221 9.18 18.52 -14.28
CA ARG A 221 7.72 18.50 -14.43
C ARG A 221 7.24 19.66 -15.30
N SER A 222 6.20 19.41 -16.10
CA SER A 222 5.57 20.43 -16.94
C SER A 222 4.70 21.42 -16.17
N LYS A 223 4.27 21.08 -14.95
CA LYS A 223 3.38 21.88 -14.10
C LYS A 223 4.09 22.36 -12.84
N LYS A 224 3.62 23.48 -12.30
CA LYS A 224 4.03 23.94 -10.97
C LYS A 224 3.48 23.02 -9.90
N GLY A 225 4.33 22.65 -8.94
CA GLY A 225 3.91 21.99 -7.72
C GLY A 225 3.36 22.97 -6.68
N TYR A 226 2.67 22.43 -5.69
CA TYR A 226 2.07 23.17 -4.59
C TYR A 226 2.51 22.58 -3.26
N PHE A 227 2.62 23.44 -2.23
CA PHE A 227 2.76 23.00 -0.85
C PHE A 227 2.04 23.95 0.09
N ASP A 228 1.54 23.42 1.19
CA ASP A 228 0.97 24.19 2.28
C ASP A 228 2.02 24.35 3.37
N LEU A 229 2.29 25.59 3.76
CA LEU A 229 3.16 25.93 4.88
C LEU A 229 2.30 26.32 6.08
N TYR A 230 2.42 25.54 7.14
CA TYR A 230 1.87 25.84 8.47
C TYR A 230 2.99 26.44 9.31
N GLN A 231 2.76 27.64 9.85
CA GLN A 231 3.76 28.36 10.60
C GLN A 231 3.24 28.72 11.99
N PRO A 232 3.94 28.34 13.06
CA PRO A 232 3.53 28.69 14.41
C PRO A 232 3.75 30.19 14.68
N THR A 233 2.90 30.75 15.52
CA THR A 233 3.03 32.16 15.96
C THR A 233 4.11 32.25 17.04
N ILE A 234 5.37 32.25 16.59
CA ILE A 234 6.59 32.30 17.43
C ILE A 234 7.55 33.33 16.81
N GLU A 235 8.23 34.11 17.66
CA GLU A 235 9.18 35.13 17.19
C GLU A 235 10.60 34.60 16.90
N ARG A 236 10.92 33.38 17.35
CA ARG A 236 12.22 32.73 17.08
C ARG A 236 12.16 31.83 15.85
N SER A 237 13.32 31.50 15.30
CA SER A 237 13.47 30.46 14.27
C SER A 237 13.16 29.08 14.87
N VAL A 238 12.40 28.25 14.11
CA VAL A 238 11.96 26.90 14.52
C VAL A 238 12.34 25.87 13.46
N PRO A 239 12.59 24.61 13.84
CA PRO A 239 12.81 23.53 12.88
C PRO A 239 11.64 23.36 11.91
N LEU A 240 11.93 22.88 10.70
CA LEU A 240 10.94 22.54 9.69
C LEU A 240 10.66 21.03 9.69
N ILE A 241 9.40 20.65 9.53
CA ILE A 241 9.01 19.28 9.22
C ILE A 241 8.36 19.28 7.84
N VAL A 242 8.79 18.37 6.98
CA VAL A 242 8.17 18.14 5.66
C VAL A 242 7.30 16.90 5.75
N ILE A 243 6.05 16.99 5.25
CA ILE A 243 5.13 15.86 5.15
C ILE A 243 4.96 15.49 3.68
N SER A 244 5.21 14.20 3.35
CA SER A 244 5.09 13.63 2.01
C SER A 244 3.99 12.56 2.02
N HIS A 245 2.95 12.74 1.21
CA HIS A 245 1.83 11.79 1.12
C HIS A 245 2.16 10.60 0.20
N GLY A 246 1.33 9.55 0.30
CA GLY A 246 1.41 8.36 -0.53
C GLY A 246 0.58 8.44 -1.81
N LEU A 247 0.50 7.30 -2.52
CA LEU A 247 -0.35 7.14 -3.71
C LEU A 247 -1.83 7.39 -3.36
N ALA A 248 -2.57 7.98 -4.30
CA ALA A 248 -3.99 8.31 -4.16
C ALA A 248 -4.33 9.20 -2.96
N SER A 249 -3.37 10.02 -2.53
CA SER A 249 -3.48 10.96 -1.44
C SER A 249 -3.20 12.38 -1.92
N ASP A 250 -3.35 13.36 -1.02
CA ASP A 250 -3.09 14.76 -1.29
C ASP A 250 -2.56 15.48 -0.03
N ARG A 251 -2.40 16.80 -0.11
CA ARG A 251 -1.97 17.64 1.01
C ARG A 251 -2.92 17.62 2.21
N GLN A 252 -4.19 17.25 2.02
CA GLN A 252 -5.17 17.23 3.11
C GLN A 252 -5.03 15.96 3.96
N THR A 253 -4.49 14.89 3.38
CA THR A 253 -4.40 13.55 4.02
C THR A 253 -3.75 13.60 5.41
N PHE A 254 -2.78 14.50 5.61
CA PHE A 254 -2.09 14.68 6.89
C PHE A 254 -2.25 16.10 7.47
N ALA A 255 -3.30 16.83 7.09
CA ALA A 255 -3.55 18.19 7.61
C ALA A 255 -3.66 18.19 9.15
N TYR A 256 -4.33 17.18 9.73
CA TYR A 256 -4.47 17.01 11.17
C TYR A 256 -3.11 16.89 11.90
N LEU A 257 -2.14 16.25 11.25
CA LEU A 257 -0.79 16.07 11.79
C LEU A 257 0.04 17.36 11.63
N ALA A 258 -0.10 18.04 10.48
CA ALA A 258 0.56 19.32 10.24
C ALA A 258 0.14 20.38 11.26
N GLU A 259 -1.16 20.50 11.53
CA GLU A 259 -1.69 21.40 12.56
C GLU A 259 -1.16 21.05 13.95
N HIS A 260 -1.17 19.75 14.25
CA HIS A 260 -0.68 19.25 15.53
C HIS A 260 0.81 19.59 15.76
N LEU A 261 1.69 19.23 14.82
CA LEU A 261 3.12 19.50 14.92
C LEU A 261 3.41 21.01 14.98
N THR A 262 2.63 21.78 14.23
CA THR A 262 2.78 23.24 14.26
C THR A 262 2.38 23.82 15.61
N SER A 263 1.34 23.30 16.25
CA SER A 263 0.95 23.70 17.61
C SER A 263 2.02 23.42 18.67
N HIS A 264 2.92 22.46 18.38
CA HIS A 264 4.09 22.14 19.20
C HIS A 264 5.34 22.96 18.87
N GLY A 265 5.25 23.90 17.91
CA GLY A 265 6.30 24.89 17.64
C GLY A 265 7.25 24.46 16.51
N PHE A 266 6.83 23.62 15.60
CA PHE A 266 7.51 23.35 14.34
C PHE A 266 6.88 24.17 13.20
N ALA A 267 7.66 24.59 12.22
CA ALA A 267 7.10 24.92 10.92
C ALA A 267 6.83 23.61 10.17
N VAL A 268 5.72 23.52 9.41
CA VAL A 268 5.39 22.29 8.70
C VAL A 268 5.05 22.59 7.24
N ALA A 269 5.75 21.95 6.30
CA ALA A 269 5.46 22.02 4.87
C ALA A 269 4.82 20.70 4.41
N VAL A 270 3.60 20.76 3.90
CA VAL A 270 2.89 19.59 3.33
C VAL A 270 2.91 19.71 1.82
N ILE A 271 3.58 18.76 1.16
CA ILE A 271 3.81 18.81 -0.28
C ILE A 271 2.70 18.09 -1.03
N GLU A 272 2.27 18.64 -2.17
CA GLU A 272 1.45 17.98 -3.16
C GLU A 272 2.35 17.31 -4.21
N HIS A 273 2.24 16.00 -4.36
CA HIS A 273 2.91 15.23 -5.41
C HIS A 273 1.92 14.97 -6.54
N ASP A 274 1.92 15.82 -7.56
CA ASP A 274 0.94 15.81 -8.65
C ASP A 274 0.90 14.50 -9.47
N ASP A 275 1.98 13.73 -9.45
CA ASP A 275 2.14 12.49 -10.24
C ASP A 275 1.53 11.25 -9.57
N ILE A 276 1.17 11.34 -8.30
CA ILE A 276 0.60 10.24 -7.52
C ILE A 276 -0.66 10.63 -6.75
N ASN A 277 -1.15 11.85 -6.95
CA ASN A 277 -2.35 12.33 -6.25
C ASN A 277 -3.62 11.57 -6.69
N LEU A 278 -4.74 11.85 -6.05
CA LEU A 278 -6.01 11.17 -6.28
C LEU A 278 -6.45 11.22 -7.76
N ASN A 279 -6.30 12.37 -8.43
CA ASN A 279 -6.67 12.51 -9.85
C ASN A 279 -5.81 11.63 -10.76
N LYS A 280 -4.52 11.54 -10.48
CA LYS A 280 -3.60 10.67 -11.23
C LYS A 280 -3.89 9.19 -10.98
N PHE A 281 -4.27 8.85 -9.77
CA PHE A 281 -4.68 7.49 -9.44
C PHE A 281 -5.97 7.08 -10.17
N ASP A 282 -6.96 7.97 -10.31
CA ASP A 282 -8.14 7.72 -11.12
C ASP A 282 -7.81 7.50 -12.60
N ASN A 283 -6.88 8.30 -13.15
CA ASN A 283 -6.37 8.13 -14.51
C ASN A 283 -5.65 6.78 -14.68
N PHE A 284 -4.88 6.39 -13.68
CA PHE A 284 -4.21 5.09 -13.63
C PHE A 284 -5.23 3.94 -13.58
N LEU A 285 -6.24 4.01 -12.70
CA LEU A 285 -7.30 3.00 -12.62
C LEU A 285 -8.11 2.91 -13.92
N SER A 286 -8.26 4.01 -14.66
CA SER A 286 -8.92 4.03 -15.98
C SER A 286 -8.03 3.52 -17.13
N GLY A 287 -6.77 3.15 -16.85
CA GLY A 287 -5.81 2.68 -17.84
C GLY A 287 -5.25 3.80 -18.75
N SER A 288 -5.55 5.08 -18.46
CA SER A 288 -5.07 6.22 -19.26
C SER A 288 -3.65 6.67 -18.88
N GLU A 289 -3.13 6.24 -17.74
CA GLU A 289 -1.77 6.51 -17.29
C GLU A 289 -1.10 5.25 -16.71
N ARG A 290 0.23 5.20 -16.73
CA ARG A 290 1.01 4.12 -16.12
C ARG A 290 1.41 4.51 -14.69
N PHE A 291 1.51 3.51 -13.80
CA PHE A 291 2.08 3.67 -12.47
C PHE A 291 2.68 2.33 -11.98
N PRO A 292 3.80 2.32 -11.29
CA PRO A 292 4.72 3.45 -11.14
C PRO A 292 5.47 3.74 -12.47
N GLU A 293 5.72 5.03 -12.73
CA GLU A 293 6.66 5.43 -13.76
C GLU A 293 8.07 5.55 -13.17
N PRO A 294 9.15 5.31 -13.96
CA PRO A 294 10.51 5.38 -13.46
C PRO A 294 10.84 6.69 -12.73
N ASN A 295 10.31 7.79 -13.25
CA ASN A 295 10.56 9.12 -12.69
C ASN A 295 9.87 9.35 -11.34
N ASN A 296 8.81 8.65 -10.99
CA ASN A 296 8.14 8.83 -9.70
C ASN A 296 9.09 8.63 -8.52
N LEU A 297 10.03 7.66 -8.63
CA LEU A 297 11.04 7.39 -7.62
C LEU A 297 12.04 8.55 -7.44
N ILE A 298 12.21 9.36 -8.46
CA ILE A 298 13.13 10.51 -8.46
C ILE A 298 12.40 11.80 -8.08
N ASP A 299 11.26 12.01 -8.70
CA ASP A 299 10.57 13.30 -8.67
C ASP A 299 10.03 13.65 -7.29
N GLN A 300 9.56 12.68 -6.50
CA GLN A 300 9.04 12.99 -5.17
C GLN A 300 10.12 13.46 -4.19
N PRO A 301 11.27 12.77 -4.01
CA PRO A 301 12.36 13.34 -3.23
C PRO A 301 12.85 14.69 -3.78
N LEU A 302 12.87 14.88 -5.09
CA LEU A 302 13.22 16.18 -5.70
C LEU A 302 12.20 17.27 -5.40
N ASP A 303 10.89 16.95 -5.37
CA ASP A 303 9.86 17.91 -4.95
C ASP A 303 10.17 18.48 -3.57
N VAL A 304 10.57 17.62 -2.62
CA VAL A 304 10.97 18.05 -1.28
C VAL A 304 12.16 19.01 -1.36
N LYS A 305 13.21 18.65 -2.11
CA LYS A 305 14.40 19.50 -2.30
C LYS A 305 14.04 20.87 -2.88
N TYR A 306 13.22 20.90 -3.93
CA TYR A 306 12.78 22.16 -4.55
C TYR A 306 11.91 23.00 -3.61
N VAL A 307 11.10 22.39 -2.76
CA VAL A 307 10.38 23.11 -1.71
C VAL A 307 11.34 23.71 -0.69
N LEU A 308 12.35 22.96 -0.25
CA LEU A 308 13.39 23.47 0.65
C LEU A 308 14.17 24.65 0.00
N ASP A 309 14.57 24.52 -1.26
CA ASP A 309 15.26 25.58 -2.01
C ASP A 309 14.36 26.82 -2.18
N ARG A 310 13.06 26.61 -2.40
CA ARG A 310 12.06 27.68 -2.47
C ARG A 310 11.94 28.43 -1.15
N LEU A 311 11.93 27.69 -0.04
CA LEU A 311 11.89 28.26 1.30
C LEU A 311 13.18 29.03 1.63
N GLU A 312 14.32 28.60 1.14
CA GLU A 312 15.61 29.24 1.37
C GLU A 312 15.81 30.53 0.58
N THR A 313 15.34 30.57 -0.68
CA THR A 313 15.76 31.63 -1.61
C THR A 313 14.64 32.54 -2.11
N GLN A 314 13.38 32.11 -2.04
CA GLN A 314 12.30 32.74 -2.80
C GLN A 314 11.05 33.09 -1.98
N ILE A 315 11.11 33.02 -0.64
CA ILE A 315 10.04 33.49 0.25
C ILE A 315 10.40 34.85 0.85
N ASN A 316 9.36 35.51 1.39
CA ASN A 316 9.52 36.74 2.14
C ASN A 316 10.59 36.56 3.25
N PRO A 317 11.61 37.41 3.36
CA PRO A 317 12.66 37.31 4.37
C PRO A 317 12.18 37.21 5.81
N ARG A 318 11.00 37.77 6.15
CA ARG A 318 10.41 37.64 7.47
C ARG A 318 9.97 36.22 7.78
N LEU A 319 9.48 35.47 6.79
CA LEU A 319 9.14 34.06 6.93
C LEU A 319 10.41 33.20 6.97
N GLN A 320 11.35 33.49 6.08
CA GLN A 320 12.63 32.78 5.97
C GLN A 320 13.39 32.79 7.32
N ASN A 321 13.48 33.93 7.98
CA ASN A 321 14.16 34.06 9.28
C ASN A 321 13.47 33.32 10.44
N LYS A 322 12.22 32.87 10.26
CA LYS A 322 11.47 32.11 11.25
C LYS A 322 11.54 30.58 11.06
N ILE A 323 12.21 30.10 10.01
CA ILE A 323 12.34 28.68 9.69
C ILE A 323 13.83 28.29 9.69
N ASN A 324 14.19 27.30 10.49
CA ASN A 324 15.55 26.76 10.52
C ASN A 324 15.68 25.61 9.50
N LEU A 325 16.16 25.93 8.31
CA LEU A 325 16.37 24.95 7.25
C LEU A 325 17.62 24.06 7.46
N GLN A 326 18.41 24.27 8.51
CA GLN A 326 19.51 23.38 8.89
C GLN A 326 19.04 22.28 9.86
N GLN A 327 17.77 22.32 10.30
CA GLN A 327 17.13 21.36 11.19
C GLN A 327 15.79 20.96 10.56
N VAL A 328 15.82 20.11 9.53
CA VAL A 328 14.64 19.65 8.81
C VAL A 328 14.36 18.19 9.15
N GLY A 329 13.12 17.89 9.50
CA GLY A 329 12.61 16.53 9.59
C GLY A 329 11.74 16.20 8.39
N VAL A 330 11.67 14.92 8.06
CA VAL A 330 10.73 14.42 7.04
C VAL A 330 9.86 13.31 7.63
N ILE A 331 8.59 13.32 7.28
CA ILE A 331 7.64 12.25 7.60
C ILE A 331 6.78 11.95 6.39
N GLY A 332 6.61 10.68 6.07
CA GLY A 332 5.78 10.28 4.94
C GLY A 332 5.20 8.89 5.09
N GLN A 333 4.14 8.61 4.35
CA GLN A 333 3.42 7.35 4.38
C GLN A 333 3.46 6.67 3.01
N SER A 334 3.60 5.33 2.99
CA SER A 334 3.62 4.54 1.76
C SER A 334 4.74 5.01 0.81
N PHE A 335 4.40 5.50 -0.37
CA PHE A 335 5.37 6.09 -1.30
C PHE A 335 6.02 7.37 -0.74
N GLY A 336 5.30 8.14 0.12
CA GLY A 336 5.91 9.22 0.90
C GLY A 336 6.87 8.70 1.98
N GLY A 337 6.63 7.50 2.51
CA GLY A 337 7.57 6.79 3.40
C GLY A 337 8.87 6.38 2.66
N TYR A 338 8.75 5.87 1.43
CA TYR A 338 9.89 5.71 0.54
C TYR A 338 10.65 7.05 0.36
N THR A 339 9.94 8.13 0.07
CA THR A 339 10.51 9.47 -0.09
C THR A 339 11.28 9.90 1.17
N SER A 340 10.74 9.63 2.37
CA SER A 340 11.40 9.93 3.64
C SER A 340 12.71 9.16 3.81
N LEU A 341 12.73 7.86 3.49
CA LEU A 341 13.93 7.03 3.55
C LEU A 341 14.99 7.45 2.51
N ALA A 342 14.56 7.78 1.28
CA ALA A 342 15.47 8.27 0.22
C ALA A 342 16.15 9.59 0.60
N LEU A 343 15.39 10.53 1.18
CA LEU A 343 15.93 11.81 1.65
C LEU A 343 16.82 11.66 2.89
N ALA A 344 16.57 10.63 3.71
CA ALA A 344 17.38 10.30 4.88
C ALA A 344 18.76 9.72 4.54
N GLY A 345 18.97 9.29 3.31
CA GLY A 345 20.23 8.68 2.89
C GLY A 345 20.07 7.32 2.20
N GLY A 346 18.86 6.75 2.20
CA GLY A 346 18.58 5.49 1.51
C GLY A 346 18.96 5.56 0.03
N GLU A 347 19.75 4.59 -0.43
CA GLU A 347 20.28 4.55 -1.80
C GLU A 347 19.53 3.49 -2.62
N LEU A 348 19.04 3.86 -3.81
CA LEU A 348 18.54 2.89 -4.78
C LEU A 348 19.70 2.29 -5.56
N ILE A 349 19.79 0.96 -5.57
CA ILE A 349 20.81 0.19 -6.28
C ILE A 349 20.13 -0.69 -7.30
N ALA A 350 20.49 -0.57 -8.57
CA ALA A 350 19.91 -1.38 -9.63
C ALA A 350 20.32 -2.85 -9.49
N ASP A 351 19.37 -3.73 -9.73
CA ASP A 351 19.61 -5.16 -9.87
C ASP A 351 19.24 -5.56 -11.31
N LYS A 352 20.21 -5.45 -12.19
CA LYS A 352 20.05 -5.71 -13.63
C LYS A 352 19.86 -7.19 -13.96
N GLU A 353 20.24 -8.07 -13.04
CA GLU A 353 20.12 -9.52 -13.18
C GLU A 353 18.83 -10.07 -12.55
N ALA A 354 18.02 -9.18 -11.96
CA ALA A 354 16.78 -9.58 -11.31
C ALA A 354 15.82 -10.27 -12.27
N THR A 355 15.78 -11.59 -12.20
CA THR A 355 14.87 -12.44 -13.02
C THR A 355 13.40 -12.10 -12.78
N GLN A 356 13.04 -11.56 -11.59
CA GLN A 356 11.70 -11.09 -11.26
C GLN A 356 11.23 -9.91 -12.11
N CYS A 357 12.14 -9.20 -12.79
CA CYS A 357 11.78 -8.11 -13.67
C CYS A 357 11.42 -8.55 -15.09
N GLN A 358 11.62 -9.82 -15.44
CA GLN A 358 11.14 -10.39 -16.69
C GLN A 358 9.62 -10.54 -16.63
N GLU A 359 8.91 -10.21 -17.73
CA GLU A 359 7.42 -10.23 -17.76
C GLU A 359 6.84 -11.56 -17.30
N GLU A 360 7.43 -12.66 -17.71
CA GLU A 360 7.04 -14.03 -17.36
C GLU A 360 7.21 -14.36 -15.86
N ASN A 361 8.09 -13.66 -15.15
CA ASN A 361 8.41 -13.87 -13.73
C ASN A 361 7.82 -12.77 -12.82
N ARG A 362 7.19 -11.72 -13.37
CA ARG A 362 6.55 -10.67 -12.59
C ARG A 362 5.38 -11.23 -11.79
N GLU A 363 5.65 -11.58 -10.56
CA GLU A 363 4.60 -11.90 -9.58
C GLU A 363 4.17 -10.63 -8.87
N VAL A 364 3.25 -9.89 -9.50
CA VAL A 364 2.80 -8.55 -9.05
C VAL A 364 1.92 -8.59 -7.81
N LEU A 365 1.40 -9.76 -7.44
CA LEU A 365 0.55 -9.89 -6.25
C LEU A 365 1.33 -9.52 -4.99
N LEU A 366 1.01 -8.33 -4.44
CA LEU A 366 1.47 -7.83 -3.13
C LEU A 366 2.99 -7.53 -3.05
N ASP A 367 3.66 -7.17 -4.15
CA ASP A 367 5.06 -6.77 -4.14
C ASP A 367 5.32 -5.49 -4.94
N LEU A 368 4.78 -4.37 -4.43
CA LEU A 368 4.92 -3.05 -5.03
C LEU A 368 6.38 -2.58 -5.11
N SER A 369 7.20 -2.95 -4.11
CA SER A 369 8.63 -2.62 -4.12
C SER A 369 9.39 -3.32 -5.24
N SER A 370 9.09 -4.59 -5.51
CA SER A 370 9.70 -5.29 -6.65
C SER A 370 9.27 -4.67 -7.98
N LEU A 371 8.00 -4.29 -8.13
CA LEU A 371 7.54 -3.57 -9.31
C LEU A 371 8.25 -2.22 -9.47
N ALA A 372 8.34 -1.43 -8.41
CA ALA A 372 9.04 -0.15 -8.41
C ALA A 372 10.54 -0.31 -8.68
N LYS A 373 11.18 -1.37 -8.16
CA LYS A 373 12.59 -1.69 -8.44
C LYS A 373 12.82 -2.07 -9.90
N CYS A 374 11.94 -2.86 -10.48
CA CYS A 374 12.01 -3.17 -11.90
C CYS A 374 11.88 -1.90 -12.77
N THR A 375 10.98 -0.99 -12.37
CA THR A 375 10.83 0.31 -13.01
C THR A 375 12.09 1.18 -12.86
N PHE A 376 12.75 1.13 -11.68
CA PHE A 376 14.04 1.81 -11.48
C PHE A 376 15.13 1.30 -12.42
N ASN A 377 15.18 -0.01 -12.67
CA ASN A 377 16.15 -0.60 -13.61
C ASN A 377 16.03 -0.03 -15.03
N GLU A 378 14.85 0.47 -15.44
CA GLU A 378 14.62 1.12 -16.73
C GLU A 378 15.32 2.48 -16.86
N LEU A 379 15.70 3.12 -15.73
CA LEU A 379 16.37 4.43 -15.72
C LEU A 379 17.84 4.38 -16.19
N ASN A 380 18.38 3.20 -16.47
CA ASN A 380 19.76 3.02 -16.93
C ASN A 380 20.82 3.62 -15.96
N ARG A 381 20.53 3.59 -14.67
CA ARG A 381 21.40 4.03 -13.57
C ARG A 381 21.75 2.84 -12.70
N ASP A 382 23.01 2.75 -12.29
CA ASP A 382 23.44 1.67 -11.37
C ASP A 382 23.07 2.00 -9.92
N ARG A 383 23.17 3.27 -9.55
CA ARG A 383 22.85 3.80 -8.21
C ARG A 383 22.17 5.15 -8.30
N LEU A 384 21.35 5.45 -7.30
CA LEU A 384 20.69 6.76 -7.16
C LEU A 384 20.65 7.15 -5.69
N GLN A 385 21.36 8.24 -5.36
CA GLN A 385 21.39 8.88 -4.05
C GLN A 385 20.55 10.16 -4.09
N LEU A 386 19.52 10.23 -3.24
CA LEU A 386 18.59 11.36 -3.17
C LEU A 386 18.60 12.06 -1.80
N ALA A 387 19.59 11.77 -0.95
CA ALA A 387 19.77 12.42 0.34
C ALA A 387 19.80 13.95 0.22
N ASP A 388 19.25 14.64 1.22
CA ASP A 388 19.39 16.08 1.37
C ASP A 388 20.06 16.38 2.72
N PRO A 389 21.22 17.08 2.75
CA PRO A 389 21.97 17.30 4.00
C PRO A 389 21.22 18.15 5.03
N ARG A 390 20.16 18.84 4.65
CA ARG A 390 19.28 19.60 5.54
C ARG A 390 18.39 18.69 6.38
N ILE A 391 18.10 17.46 5.89
CA ILE A 391 17.31 16.46 6.61
C ILE A 391 18.15 15.86 7.74
N LYS A 392 17.62 15.93 8.98
CA LYS A 392 18.30 15.50 10.21
C LYS A 392 17.56 14.40 10.97
N ALA A 393 16.32 14.11 10.61
CA ALA A 393 15.52 13.05 11.21
C ALA A 393 14.40 12.63 10.26
N ALA A 394 14.09 11.34 10.20
CA ALA A 394 13.10 10.79 9.27
C ALA A 394 12.11 9.86 9.98
N ILE A 395 10.82 9.98 9.62
CA ILE A 395 9.76 9.02 9.98
C ILE A 395 9.18 8.47 8.69
N ALA A 396 9.14 7.14 8.57
CA ALA A 396 8.55 6.43 7.45
C ALA A 396 7.40 5.55 7.94
N ILE A 397 6.17 5.83 7.48
CA ILE A 397 4.96 5.11 7.87
C ILE A 397 4.60 4.15 6.75
N ASN A 398 4.53 2.86 7.04
CA ASN A 398 4.24 1.80 6.08
C ASN A 398 5.01 1.99 4.75
N PRO A 399 6.34 2.23 4.78
CA PRO A 399 7.12 2.55 3.57
C PRO A 399 7.31 1.36 2.64
N LEU A 400 7.61 1.64 1.37
CA LEU A 400 8.21 0.69 0.45
C LEU A 400 9.73 0.61 0.72
N GLY A 401 10.11 -0.03 1.81
CA GLY A 401 11.51 -0.05 2.28
C GLY A 401 12.37 -1.10 1.60
N LYS A 402 11.78 -2.21 1.16
CA LYS A 402 12.49 -3.30 0.46
C LYS A 402 13.19 -2.85 -0.82
N ILE A 403 12.66 -1.82 -1.49
CA ILE A 403 13.20 -1.31 -2.75
C ILE A 403 14.69 -0.92 -2.65
N PHE A 404 15.12 -0.42 -1.51
CA PHE A 404 16.52 -0.02 -1.26
C PHE A 404 17.45 -1.24 -1.12
N GLY A 405 16.94 -2.36 -0.62
CA GLY A 405 17.76 -3.50 -0.21
C GLY A 405 18.61 -3.21 1.03
N ARG A 406 19.38 -4.19 1.48
CA ARG A 406 20.23 -4.06 2.67
C ARG A 406 21.26 -2.94 2.50
N GLU A 407 22.04 -2.98 1.43
CA GLU A 407 23.10 -2.02 1.16
C GLU A 407 22.58 -0.58 1.09
N GLY A 408 21.42 -0.37 0.43
CA GLY A 408 20.84 0.97 0.29
C GLY A 408 20.26 1.52 1.59
N ILE A 409 19.66 0.68 2.44
CA ILE A 409 19.13 1.12 3.75
C ILE A 409 20.26 1.39 4.74
N SER A 410 21.33 0.60 4.75
CA SER A 410 22.46 0.82 5.65
C SER A 410 23.26 2.11 5.38
N ALA A 411 22.98 2.78 4.26
CA ALA A 411 23.53 4.11 3.96
C ALA A 411 22.84 5.27 4.71
N ILE A 412 21.77 5.00 5.46
CA ILE A 412 21.09 6.02 6.29
C ILE A 412 21.86 6.26 7.57
N GLU A 413 22.30 7.49 7.80
CA GLU A 413 23.14 7.91 8.95
C GLU A 413 22.41 8.83 9.93
N ILE A 414 21.11 9.11 9.75
CA ILE A 414 20.34 10.02 10.61
C ILE A 414 19.27 9.27 11.40
N PRO A 415 18.85 9.78 12.58
CA PRO A 415 17.78 9.19 13.36
C PRO A 415 16.56 8.86 12.50
N THR A 416 16.14 7.58 12.55
CA THR A 416 15.09 7.07 11.67
C THR A 416 14.07 6.24 12.45
N MET A 417 12.77 6.58 12.27
CA MET A 417 11.66 5.81 12.79
C MET A 417 10.88 5.18 11.65
N ILE A 418 10.64 3.87 11.73
CA ILE A 418 9.73 3.14 10.84
C ILE A 418 8.49 2.77 11.64
N ILE A 419 7.30 3.17 11.17
CA ILE A 419 6.01 2.80 11.75
C ILE A 419 5.35 1.80 10.81
N SER A 420 4.94 0.65 11.34
CA SER A 420 4.43 -0.49 10.58
C SER A 420 3.11 -1.00 11.15
N GLY A 421 2.08 -1.08 10.33
CA GLY A 421 0.85 -1.79 10.66
C GLY A 421 1.03 -3.29 10.51
N THR A 422 0.72 -4.09 11.55
CA THR A 422 0.92 -5.57 11.49
C THR A 422 -0.03 -6.26 10.51
N ASN A 423 -1.09 -5.58 10.09
CA ASN A 423 -2.09 -6.07 9.13
C ASN A 423 -2.05 -5.29 7.80
N ASP A 424 -0.92 -4.73 7.42
CA ASP A 424 -0.76 -4.08 6.13
C ASP A 424 -0.66 -5.15 5.01
N LEU A 425 -1.76 -5.29 4.25
CA LEU A 425 -1.85 -6.20 3.12
C LEU A 425 -1.39 -5.56 1.80
N ILE A 426 -1.21 -4.24 1.77
CA ILE A 426 -0.76 -3.50 0.58
C ILE A 426 0.76 -3.50 0.49
N VAL A 427 1.42 -3.28 1.64
CA VAL A 427 2.88 -3.22 1.77
C VAL A 427 3.28 -4.12 2.95
N PRO A 428 3.53 -5.42 2.70
CA PRO A 428 3.67 -6.44 3.75
C PRO A 428 4.75 -6.11 4.79
N PRO A 429 4.42 -6.10 6.10
CA PRO A 429 5.26 -5.55 7.17
C PRO A 429 6.66 -6.14 7.25
N VAL A 430 6.76 -7.48 7.20
CA VAL A 430 8.05 -8.17 7.37
C VAL A 430 9.03 -7.80 6.27
N ALA A 431 8.56 -7.78 5.02
CA ALA A 431 9.43 -7.51 3.88
C ALA A 431 9.79 -6.03 3.75
N GLU A 432 8.82 -5.14 4.02
CA GLU A 432 8.86 -3.75 3.62
C GLU A 432 9.21 -2.78 4.75
N GLN A 433 9.03 -3.19 6.00
CA GLN A 433 9.28 -2.33 7.16
C GLN A 433 10.23 -2.98 8.18
N ILE A 434 9.98 -4.24 8.57
CA ILE A 434 10.75 -4.89 9.63
C ILE A 434 12.16 -5.25 9.13
N LYS A 435 12.30 -5.86 7.94
CA LYS A 435 13.62 -6.12 7.35
C LYS A 435 14.41 -4.84 7.09
N PRO A 436 13.87 -3.78 6.48
CA PRO A 436 14.54 -2.49 6.39
C PRO A 436 14.99 -1.93 7.74
N PHE A 437 14.18 -2.03 8.80
CA PHE A 437 14.64 -1.62 10.14
C PHE A 437 15.84 -2.43 10.62
N VAL A 438 15.84 -3.74 10.41
CA VAL A 438 16.99 -4.64 10.76
C VAL A 438 18.24 -4.30 9.96
N TRP A 439 18.12 -3.72 8.77
CA TRP A 439 19.23 -3.33 7.91
C TRP A 439 19.80 -1.94 8.23
N LEU A 440 19.11 -1.11 9.03
CA LEU A 440 19.67 0.13 9.56
C LEU A 440 20.84 -0.17 10.50
N ASP A 441 21.85 0.72 10.51
CA ASP A 441 23.01 0.60 11.39
C ASP A 441 22.59 0.53 12.87
N ASP A 442 23.25 -0.33 13.65
CA ASP A 442 22.94 -0.53 15.07
C ASP A 442 23.37 0.65 15.96
N ASP A 443 24.35 1.43 15.54
CA ASP A 443 24.79 2.65 16.23
C ASP A 443 23.84 3.84 16.00
N LEU A 444 22.84 3.69 15.13
CA LEU A 444 21.87 4.73 14.84
C LEU A 444 20.76 4.78 15.89
N ASP A 445 20.31 6.00 16.24
CA ASP A 445 19.02 6.19 16.94
C ASP A 445 17.86 5.72 16.03
N LYS A 446 17.56 4.42 16.03
CA LYS A 446 16.53 3.78 15.19
C LYS A 446 15.36 3.27 16.01
N TYR A 447 14.16 3.35 15.42
CA TYR A 447 12.90 3.00 16.08
C TYR A 447 12.02 2.23 15.10
N LEU A 448 11.56 1.04 15.51
CA LEU A 448 10.49 0.32 14.82
C LEU A 448 9.23 0.34 15.70
N VAL A 449 8.18 0.96 15.22
CA VAL A 449 6.88 0.96 15.92
C VAL A 449 5.94 0.03 15.19
N LEU A 450 5.49 -1.03 15.87
CA LEU A 450 4.45 -1.92 15.36
C LEU A 450 3.10 -1.51 15.93
N VAL A 451 2.08 -1.48 15.07
CA VAL A 451 0.70 -1.12 15.40
C VAL A 451 -0.23 -2.27 15.04
N LYS A 452 -0.98 -2.79 16.00
CA LYS A 452 -1.86 -3.96 15.83
C LYS A 452 -3.32 -3.60 16.14
N PRO A 453 -4.27 -3.91 15.25
CA PRO A 453 -4.17 -4.45 13.89
C PRO A 453 -4.01 -3.33 12.83
N GLY A 454 -2.90 -2.59 12.89
CA GLY A 454 -2.63 -1.50 11.95
C GLY A 454 -2.63 -1.99 10.50
N THR A 455 -3.29 -1.23 9.62
CA THR A 455 -3.34 -1.47 8.17
C THR A 455 -2.58 -0.38 7.43
N HIS A 456 -2.54 -0.46 6.10
CA HIS A 456 -1.96 0.59 5.26
C HIS A 456 -2.64 1.95 5.43
N PHE A 457 -3.90 1.95 5.86
CA PHE A 457 -4.77 3.13 5.94
C PHE A 457 -4.89 3.72 7.35
N SER A 458 -4.33 3.08 8.37
CA SER A 458 -4.58 3.39 9.79
C SER A 458 -4.24 4.82 10.24
N PHE A 459 -3.46 5.57 9.45
CA PHE A 459 -3.06 6.93 9.80
C PHE A 459 -3.52 8.00 8.79
N LEU A 460 -4.26 7.59 7.75
CA LEU A 460 -4.78 8.52 6.75
C LEU A 460 -5.97 9.30 7.31
N GLN A 461 -6.22 10.49 6.79
CA GLN A 461 -7.43 11.21 7.17
C GLN A 461 -8.67 10.46 6.67
N GLU A 462 -9.65 10.31 7.54
CA GLU A 462 -10.91 9.63 7.23
C GLU A 462 -11.65 10.34 6.08
N GLY A 463 -12.20 9.55 5.13
CA GLY A 463 -12.96 10.06 3.99
C GLY A 463 -12.14 10.61 2.83
N LEU A 464 -10.80 10.61 2.90
CA LEU A 464 -9.94 10.98 1.79
C LEU A 464 -9.39 9.72 1.10
N GLY A 465 -9.60 9.66 -0.22
CA GLY A 465 -9.09 8.59 -1.07
C GLY A 465 -9.87 7.29 -0.92
N VAL A 466 -11.05 7.23 -1.53
CA VAL A 466 -11.82 5.97 -1.63
C VAL A 466 -11.10 5.07 -2.64
N LEU A 467 -10.12 4.31 -2.15
CA LEU A 467 -9.61 3.16 -2.89
C LEU A 467 -10.71 2.09 -2.90
N PRO A 468 -10.94 1.40 -4.04
CA PRO A 468 -11.89 0.28 -4.11
C PRO A 468 -11.28 -0.95 -3.42
N VAL A 469 -11.18 -0.90 -2.10
CA VAL A 469 -10.67 -1.99 -1.26
C VAL A 469 -11.72 -2.36 -0.21
N PRO A 470 -11.86 -3.63 0.15
CA PRO A 470 -12.81 -4.06 1.19
C PRO A 470 -12.52 -3.42 2.55
N ASP A 471 -13.55 -3.22 3.37
CA ASP A 471 -13.42 -2.68 4.73
C ASP A 471 -12.43 -3.48 5.59
N THR A 472 -12.33 -4.78 5.37
CA THR A 472 -11.35 -5.66 6.05
C THR A 472 -9.89 -5.29 5.74
N VAL A 473 -9.63 -4.66 4.60
CA VAL A 473 -8.30 -4.14 4.20
C VAL A 473 -8.08 -2.74 4.75
N VAL A 474 -9.13 -1.92 4.82
CA VAL A 474 -9.09 -0.59 5.44
C VAL A 474 -8.83 -0.69 6.94
N GLY A 475 -9.49 -1.61 7.62
CA GLY A 475 -9.33 -1.86 9.05
C GLY A 475 -10.10 -0.88 9.95
N PRO A 476 -9.70 -0.76 11.23
CA PRO A 476 -10.36 0.14 12.18
C PRO A 476 -10.25 1.61 11.77
N SER A 477 -11.20 2.46 12.23
CA SER A 477 -11.20 3.89 11.94
C SER A 477 -9.83 4.54 12.22
N PRO A 478 -9.25 5.24 11.24
CA PRO A 478 -7.95 5.88 11.36
C PRO A 478 -7.86 6.90 12.52
N THR A 479 -8.99 7.54 12.85
CA THR A 479 -9.03 8.54 13.94
C THR A 479 -8.60 7.97 15.29
N SER A 480 -8.80 6.67 15.51
CA SER A 480 -8.37 5.95 16.71
C SER A 480 -6.84 5.83 16.83
N ALA A 481 -6.10 5.91 15.71
CA ALA A 481 -4.63 5.85 15.67
C ALA A 481 -3.97 7.25 15.71
N TYR A 482 -4.72 8.33 15.51
CA TYR A 482 -4.14 9.69 15.48
C TYR A 482 -3.41 10.08 16.77
N PRO A 483 -3.90 9.77 17.99
CA PRO A 483 -3.16 10.10 19.21
C PRO A 483 -1.77 9.47 19.26
N LEU A 484 -1.63 8.23 18.78
CA LEU A 484 -0.36 7.52 18.70
C LEU A 484 0.61 8.22 17.72
N LEU A 485 0.18 8.51 16.49
CA LEU A 485 1.05 9.17 15.50
C LEU A 485 1.44 10.58 15.94
N LYS A 486 0.50 11.34 16.51
CA LYS A 486 0.75 12.67 17.08
C LYS A 486 1.80 12.63 18.19
N ALA A 487 1.68 11.68 19.12
CA ALA A 487 2.64 11.52 20.21
C ALA A 487 4.03 11.14 19.71
N LEU A 488 4.11 10.10 18.89
CA LEU A 488 5.37 9.59 18.34
C LEU A 488 6.11 10.64 17.53
N SER A 489 5.43 11.26 16.56
CA SER A 489 6.06 12.25 15.69
C SER A 489 6.49 13.50 16.46
N THR A 490 5.65 13.98 17.37
CA THR A 490 6.03 15.12 18.23
C THR A 490 7.23 14.78 19.10
N ALA A 491 7.22 13.64 19.80
CA ALA A 491 8.32 13.26 20.68
C ALA A 491 9.62 13.05 19.88
N PHE A 492 9.57 12.35 18.76
CA PHE A 492 10.70 12.07 17.91
C PHE A 492 11.36 13.38 17.40
N PHE A 493 10.57 14.29 16.82
CA PHE A 493 11.12 15.55 16.32
C PHE A 493 11.52 16.52 17.44
N LYS A 494 10.90 16.46 18.63
CA LYS A 494 11.36 17.20 19.80
C LYS A 494 12.75 16.76 20.24
N VAL A 495 13.01 15.45 20.25
CA VAL A 495 14.32 14.90 20.61
C VAL A 495 15.37 15.25 19.55
N HIS A 496 15.10 14.92 18.28
CA HIS A 496 16.14 14.89 17.25
C HIS A 496 16.30 16.21 16.47
N LEU A 497 15.28 17.08 16.46
CA LEU A 497 15.37 18.39 15.79
C LEU A 497 15.40 19.55 16.79
N ALA A 498 14.53 19.52 17.80
CA ALA A 498 14.40 20.62 18.73
C ALA A 498 15.35 20.49 19.94
N GLN A 499 16.15 19.41 20.03
CA GLN A 499 17.12 19.14 21.10
C GLN A 499 16.48 19.16 22.50
N GLN A 500 15.30 18.56 22.63
CA GLN A 500 14.55 18.43 23.89
C GLN A 500 14.56 16.95 24.33
N PRO A 501 15.63 16.47 24.98
CA PRO A 501 15.82 15.06 25.30
C PRO A 501 14.81 14.51 26.30
N GLU A 502 14.13 15.35 27.06
CA GLU A 502 13.06 14.96 27.99
C GLU A 502 11.89 14.25 27.28
N TYR A 503 11.70 14.50 25.97
CA TYR A 503 10.69 13.83 25.16
C TYR A 503 11.03 12.37 24.85
N ARG A 504 12.27 11.88 25.09
CA ARG A 504 12.60 10.45 24.96
C ARG A 504 11.75 9.55 25.85
N ALA A 505 11.22 10.08 26.96
CA ALA A 505 10.30 9.35 27.83
C ALA A 505 9.02 8.91 27.11
N TYR A 506 8.58 9.65 26.09
CA TYR A 506 7.39 9.32 25.28
C TYR A 506 7.68 8.34 24.14
N LEU A 507 8.95 8.03 23.87
CA LEU A 507 9.40 7.04 22.91
C LEU A 507 9.76 5.72 23.61
N GLN A 508 8.93 5.28 24.57
CA GLN A 508 9.11 4.05 25.34
C GLN A 508 7.80 3.27 25.39
N ASN A 509 7.88 1.95 25.54
CA ASN A 509 6.71 1.08 25.56
C ASN A 509 5.69 1.46 26.63
N ASP A 510 6.14 1.84 27.84
CA ASP A 510 5.26 2.26 28.93
C ASP A 510 4.39 3.48 28.55
N SER A 511 4.93 4.38 27.73
CA SER A 511 4.21 5.56 27.24
C SER A 511 3.27 5.23 26.08
N LEU A 512 3.71 4.37 25.17
CA LEU A 512 2.88 3.94 24.02
C LEU A 512 1.65 3.17 24.50
N GLN A 513 1.80 2.26 25.46
CA GLN A 513 0.70 1.47 26.02
C GLN A 513 -0.40 2.33 26.68
N GLN A 514 -0.08 3.56 27.10
CA GLN A 514 -1.10 4.48 27.61
C GLN A 514 -1.95 5.13 26.50
N LEU A 515 -1.49 5.05 25.24
CA LEU A 515 -2.20 5.50 24.05
C LEU A 515 -2.96 4.37 23.37
N ASP A 516 -2.73 3.13 23.82
CA ASP A 516 -3.48 1.97 23.35
C ASP A 516 -4.96 2.12 23.66
N ASN A 517 -5.79 1.63 22.75
CA ASN A 517 -7.25 1.67 22.86
C ASN A 517 -7.85 0.34 22.36
N ASP A 518 -9.17 0.25 22.28
CA ASP A 518 -9.86 -0.97 21.83
C ASP A 518 -9.57 -1.28 20.35
N ALA A 519 -9.28 -0.25 19.54
CA ALA A 519 -9.02 -0.41 18.11
C ALA A 519 -7.56 -0.76 17.81
N PHE A 520 -6.59 -0.21 18.59
CA PHE A 520 -5.17 -0.34 18.29
C PHE A 520 -4.33 -0.59 19.55
N LYS A 521 -3.35 -1.49 19.42
CA LYS A 521 -2.24 -1.70 20.34
C LYS A 521 -0.93 -1.34 19.67
N SER A 522 0.06 -0.89 20.43
CA SER A 522 1.34 -0.48 19.89
C SER A 522 2.53 -0.97 20.71
N THR A 523 3.64 -1.20 20.04
CA THR A 523 4.93 -1.50 20.68
C THR A 523 6.06 -0.83 19.91
N ILE A 524 7.13 -0.44 20.62
CA ILE A 524 8.33 0.15 20.04
C ILE A 524 9.53 -0.76 20.29
N ILE A 525 10.34 -0.96 19.26
CA ILE A 525 11.49 -1.85 19.20
C ILE A 525 12.70 -0.99 18.80
N PHE A 526 13.80 -1.12 19.55
CA PHE A 526 15.03 -0.36 19.32
C PHE A 526 16.13 -1.24 18.72
N ASP A 527 16.05 -2.53 18.98
CA ASP A 527 17.03 -3.52 18.56
C ASP A 527 16.30 -4.79 18.12
N LEU A 528 16.63 -5.25 16.93
CA LEU A 528 16.15 -6.50 16.35
C LEU A 528 17.17 -6.96 15.31
N THR A 529 17.84 -8.07 15.59
CA THR A 529 18.79 -8.66 14.65
C THR A 529 18.11 -9.52 13.60
N GLU A 530 18.80 -9.76 12.47
CA GLU A 530 18.27 -10.64 11.41
C GLU A 530 18.04 -12.07 11.91
N ALA A 531 18.92 -12.58 12.78
CA ALA A 531 18.80 -13.91 13.37
C ALA A 531 17.55 -14.01 14.26
N GLN A 532 17.27 -12.99 15.07
CA GLN A 532 16.05 -12.92 15.89
C GLN A 532 14.78 -12.83 15.02
N LEU A 533 14.81 -12.00 13.98
CA LEU A 533 13.69 -11.91 13.05
C LEU A 533 13.44 -13.26 12.36
N GLN A 534 14.50 -13.94 11.91
CA GLN A 534 14.37 -15.24 11.27
C GLN A 534 13.80 -16.28 12.24
N GLU A 535 14.28 -16.32 13.49
CA GLU A 535 13.71 -17.20 14.52
C GLU A 535 12.23 -16.94 14.78
N ILE A 536 11.79 -15.68 14.74
CA ILE A 536 10.39 -15.30 14.93
C ILE A 536 9.52 -15.82 13.79
N ILE A 537 9.95 -15.63 12.54
CA ILE A 537 9.13 -15.98 11.35
C ILE A 537 9.19 -17.47 10.97
N ASP A 538 10.14 -18.24 11.52
CA ASP A 538 10.25 -19.70 11.30
C ASP A 538 9.50 -20.52 12.38
N ARG A 539 8.98 -19.88 13.42
CA ARG A 539 8.12 -20.51 14.46
C ARG A 539 6.67 -20.63 13.97
#